data_7e313a78a49e3806468d7465449d3cc5
#
_entry.id   7e313a78a49e3806468d7465449d3cc5
#
_cell.length_a   1.000
_cell.length_b   1.000
_cell.length_c   1.000
_cell.angle_alpha   90.00
_cell.angle_beta   90.00
_cell.angle_gamma   90.00
#
_symmetry.space_group_name_H-M   'P 1'
#
loop_
_entity.id
_entity.type
_entity.pdbx_description
1 polymer ?
#
loop_
_entity_poly.entity_id
_entity_poly.type
_entity_poly.pdbx_seq_one_letter_code
_entity_poly.pdbx_strand_id
1 'polypeptide(L)'
;FDGFKIVSGATTAEIFSKHLGVEIVDDYENMDSTLPPMSKMKGLDLVTEGVLTLNKVITLLNNVNGNNNFGNGPADKIAERLLNSDEIYLLVGTKINPAHHEPDLPVEIALRKSVIKRLVEVLEKKYMKEVIVEYL
;
A
#
# COMPACT_ATOMS: atom_id res chain seq x y z
N PHE A 1 3.11 2.46 -17.28
CA PHE A 1 3.46 1.30 -16.48
C PHE A 1 2.50 0.14 -16.71
N ASP A 2 3.02 -0.99 -17.15
CA ASP A 2 2.22 -2.18 -17.54
C ASP A 2 2.06 -3.22 -16.43
N GLY A 3 2.42 -2.90 -15.21
CA GLY A 3 2.31 -3.82 -14.08
C GLY A 3 0.99 -3.71 -13.33
N PHE A 4 0.84 -4.53 -12.32
CA PHE A 4 -0.24 -4.44 -11.37
C PHE A 4 -0.08 -3.16 -10.52
N LYS A 5 -1.14 -2.39 -10.41
CA LYS A 5 -1.08 -1.05 -9.80
C LYS A 5 -1.85 -1.03 -8.49
N ILE A 6 -1.15 -0.73 -7.42
CA ILE A 6 -1.73 -0.60 -6.07
C ILE A 6 -1.52 0.83 -5.58
N VAL A 7 -2.57 1.43 -5.05
CA VAL A 7 -2.49 2.70 -4.33
C VAL A 7 -2.78 2.44 -2.85
N SER A 8 -1.85 2.83 -1.99
CA SER A 8 -2.02 2.73 -0.55
C SER A 8 -2.00 4.12 0.06
N GLY A 9 -3.14 4.53 0.57
CA GLY A 9 -3.33 5.85 1.18
C GLY A 9 -4.50 6.62 0.56
N ALA A 10 -5.43 7.08 1.39
CA ALA A 10 -6.65 7.75 0.94
C ALA A 10 -6.36 9.06 0.18
N THR A 11 -5.42 9.86 0.64
CA THR A 11 -5.06 11.12 -0.01
C THR A 11 -4.49 10.89 -1.41
N THR A 12 -3.62 9.91 -1.56
CA THR A 12 -3.06 9.56 -2.88
C THR A 12 -4.14 9.06 -3.81
N ALA A 13 -5.06 8.22 -3.32
CA ALA A 13 -6.19 7.74 -4.09
C ALA A 13 -7.10 8.89 -4.55
N GLU A 14 -7.36 9.87 -3.70
CA GLU A 14 -8.14 11.07 -4.07
C GLU A 14 -7.46 11.88 -5.18
N ILE A 15 -6.14 12.04 -5.12
CA ILE A 15 -5.38 12.74 -6.16
C ILE A 15 -5.52 12.03 -7.50
N PHE A 16 -5.38 10.71 -7.51
CA PHE A 16 -5.57 9.91 -8.71
C PHE A 16 -7.00 9.98 -9.24
N SER A 17 -7.99 9.91 -8.35
CA SER A 17 -9.40 10.05 -8.70
C SER A 17 -9.68 11.35 -9.43
N LYS A 18 -9.21 12.47 -8.90
CA LYS A 18 -9.36 13.80 -9.52
C LYS A 18 -8.62 13.89 -10.86
N HIS A 19 -7.40 13.39 -10.92
CA HIS A 19 -6.58 13.46 -12.13
C HIS A 19 -7.18 12.63 -13.28
N LEU A 20 -7.67 11.43 -12.98
CA LEU A 20 -8.25 10.51 -13.97
C LEU A 20 -9.76 10.77 -14.22
N GLY A 21 -10.41 11.58 -13.39
CA GLY A 21 -11.85 11.82 -13.50
C GLY A 21 -12.69 10.58 -13.19
N VAL A 22 -12.23 9.70 -12.32
CA VAL A 22 -12.92 8.46 -11.94
C VAL A 22 -13.32 8.47 -10.48
N GLU A 23 -14.39 7.77 -10.15
CA GLU A 23 -14.94 7.68 -8.80
C GLU A 23 -14.22 6.61 -7.98
N ILE A 24 -14.05 6.88 -6.68
CA ILE A 24 -13.58 5.90 -5.70
C ILE A 24 -14.82 5.26 -5.06
N VAL A 25 -14.87 3.92 -5.09
CA VAL A 25 -15.96 3.14 -4.50
C VAL A 25 -15.38 2.20 -3.45
N ASP A 26 -15.91 2.27 -2.22
CA ASP A 26 -15.47 1.40 -1.14
C ASP A 26 -16.00 -0.03 -1.32
N ASP A 27 -15.13 -1.01 -1.06
CA ASP A 27 -15.46 -2.43 -1.13
C ASP A 27 -15.71 -2.98 0.27
N TYR A 28 -16.98 -3.21 0.60
CA TYR A 28 -17.38 -3.77 1.89
C TYR A 28 -17.53 -5.29 1.89
N GLU A 29 -17.37 -5.96 0.75
CA GLU A 29 -17.51 -7.41 0.65
C GLU A 29 -16.31 -8.17 1.22
N ASN A 30 -15.10 -7.61 1.08
CA ASN A 30 -13.84 -8.24 1.51
C ASN A 30 -13.23 -7.46 2.67
N MET A 31 -14.01 -7.22 3.72
CA MET A 31 -13.57 -6.46 4.88
C MET A 31 -12.72 -7.28 5.85
N ASP A 32 -11.70 -6.63 6.39
CA ASP A 32 -10.99 -7.06 7.58
C ASP A 32 -11.45 -6.17 8.74
N SER A 33 -11.91 -6.76 9.84
CA SER A 33 -12.42 -6.02 10.99
C SER A 33 -11.37 -5.11 11.67
N THR A 34 -10.08 -5.35 11.41
CA THR A 34 -8.97 -4.58 11.98
C THR A 34 -8.46 -3.47 11.06
N LEU A 35 -8.97 -3.40 9.84
CA LEU A 35 -8.51 -2.45 8.82
C LEU A 35 -9.69 -1.73 8.16
N PRO A 36 -9.44 -0.50 7.67
CA PRO A 36 -10.39 0.16 6.79
C PRO A 36 -10.67 -0.66 5.54
N PRO A 37 -11.86 -0.52 4.92
CA PRO A 37 -12.21 -1.26 3.71
C PRO A 37 -11.30 -0.86 2.54
N MET A 38 -11.13 -1.80 1.61
CA MET A 38 -10.54 -1.50 0.31
C MET A 38 -11.47 -0.60 -0.50
N SER A 39 -10.88 0.11 -1.45
CA SER A 39 -11.65 0.88 -2.42
C SER A 39 -11.36 0.39 -3.83
N LYS A 40 -12.26 0.65 -4.74
CA LYS A 40 -12.11 0.37 -6.16
C LYS A 40 -12.09 1.67 -6.95
N MET A 41 -11.19 1.75 -7.91
CA MET A 41 -11.09 2.88 -8.80
C MET A 41 -10.67 2.39 -10.18
N LYS A 42 -11.37 2.82 -11.22
CA LYS A 42 -11.05 2.45 -12.60
C LYS A 42 -9.63 2.92 -12.95
N GLY A 43 -8.82 2.02 -13.48
CA GLY A 43 -7.42 2.27 -13.84
C GLY A 43 -6.41 1.85 -12.78
N LEU A 44 -6.87 1.44 -11.60
CA LEU A 44 -6.03 0.88 -10.53
C LEU A 44 -6.54 -0.50 -10.14
N ASP A 45 -5.62 -1.39 -9.85
CA ASP A 45 -5.95 -2.77 -9.50
C ASP A 45 -6.39 -2.93 -8.05
N LEU A 46 -5.82 -2.10 -7.17
CA LEU A 46 -6.12 -2.15 -5.74
C LEU A 46 -5.94 -0.77 -5.12
N VAL A 47 -6.89 -0.36 -4.30
CA VAL A 47 -6.81 0.88 -3.51
C VAL A 47 -7.05 0.55 -2.04
N THR A 48 -6.12 0.92 -1.18
CA THR A 48 -6.19 0.64 0.26
C THR A 48 -5.84 1.86 1.10
N GLU A 49 -6.17 1.80 2.38
CA GLU A 49 -5.68 2.72 3.39
C GLU A 49 -4.16 2.57 3.55
N GLY A 50 -3.51 3.58 4.20
CA GLY A 50 -2.06 3.70 4.21
C GLY A 50 -1.30 2.82 5.20
N VAL A 51 -0.80 3.46 6.29
CA VAL A 51 0.18 2.88 7.21
C VAL A 51 -0.31 1.62 7.93
N LEU A 52 -1.58 1.59 8.36
CA LEU A 52 -2.14 0.42 9.07
C LEU A 52 -2.15 -0.82 8.18
N THR A 53 -2.59 -0.65 6.94
CA THR A 53 -2.64 -1.76 5.98
C THR A 53 -1.23 -2.28 5.66
N LEU A 54 -0.28 -1.39 5.42
CA LEU A 54 1.10 -1.79 5.14
C LEU A 54 1.78 -2.45 6.33
N ASN A 55 1.52 -2.02 7.55
CA ASN A 55 2.00 -2.69 8.75
C ASN A 55 1.51 -4.14 8.83
N LYS A 56 0.24 -4.37 8.51
CA LYS A 56 -0.31 -5.72 8.49
C LYS A 56 0.29 -6.56 7.35
N VAL A 57 0.56 -5.96 6.19
CA VAL A 57 1.28 -6.63 5.10
C VAL A 57 2.64 -7.13 5.59
N ILE A 58 3.40 -6.31 6.28
CA ILE A 58 4.71 -6.69 6.84
C ILE A 58 4.56 -7.87 7.81
N THR A 59 3.57 -7.81 8.70
CA THR A 59 3.29 -8.91 9.64
C THR A 59 2.97 -10.21 8.91
N LEU A 60 2.12 -10.14 7.89
CA LEU A 60 1.77 -11.31 7.08
C LEU A 60 3.00 -11.89 6.37
N LEU A 61 3.83 -11.05 5.77
CA LEU A 61 5.04 -11.48 5.07
C LEU A 61 6.06 -12.12 6.01
N ASN A 62 6.18 -11.61 7.23
CA ASN A 62 7.07 -12.18 8.24
C ASN A 62 6.60 -13.54 8.77
N ASN A 63 5.30 -13.79 8.77
CA ASN A 63 4.70 -15.00 9.35
C ASN A 63 4.43 -16.11 8.33
N VAL A 64 4.75 -15.91 7.06
CA VAL A 64 4.57 -16.94 6.03
C VAL A 64 5.68 -17.98 6.14
N ASN A 65 5.30 -19.22 6.44
CA ASN A 65 6.19 -20.38 6.57
C ASN A 65 5.90 -21.42 5.46
N GLY A 66 5.96 -21.01 4.20
CA GLY A 66 5.79 -21.90 3.06
C GLY A 66 4.35 -22.18 2.64
N ASN A 67 3.35 -21.90 3.47
CA ASN A 67 1.93 -21.97 3.12
C ASN A 67 1.38 -20.58 2.88
N ASN A 68 1.20 -20.21 1.61
CA ASN A 68 0.69 -18.92 1.19
C ASN A 68 -0.83 -18.83 1.32
N ASN A 69 -1.38 -19.17 2.49
CA ASN A 69 -2.82 -19.06 2.73
C ASN A 69 -3.13 -17.67 3.29
N PHE A 70 -3.29 -16.73 2.38
CA PHE A 70 -3.79 -15.41 2.72
C PHE A 70 -5.32 -15.40 2.70
N GLY A 71 -5.92 -14.56 3.54
CA GLY A 71 -7.35 -14.28 3.49
C GLY A 71 -7.73 -13.39 2.30
N ASN A 72 -8.87 -12.72 2.41
CA ASN A 72 -9.40 -11.83 1.36
C ASN A 72 -9.39 -10.36 1.74
N GLY A 73 -8.75 -10.01 2.86
CA GLY A 73 -8.64 -8.63 3.31
C GLY A 73 -7.67 -7.78 2.48
N PRO A 74 -7.64 -6.46 2.72
CA PRO A 74 -6.79 -5.55 1.95
C PRO A 74 -5.30 -5.89 2.05
N ALA A 75 -4.81 -6.17 3.26
CA ALA A 75 -3.41 -6.52 3.47
C ALA A 75 -3.06 -7.88 2.87
N ASP A 76 -3.98 -8.84 2.92
CA ASP A 76 -3.80 -10.17 2.33
C ASP A 76 -3.60 -10.08 0.83
N LYS A 77 -4.39 -9.26 0.14
CA LYS A 77 -4.30 -9.07 -1.30
C LYS A 77 -2.99 -8.40 -1.72
N ILE A 78 -2.53 -7.41 -0.95
CA ILE A 78 -1.23 -6.77 -1.20
C ILE A 78 -0.10 -7.79 -1.00
N ALA A 79 -0.09 -8.50 0.11
CA ALA A 79 0.94 -9.49 0.42
C ALA A 79 1.03 -10.57 -0.66
N GLU A 80 -0.09 -11.13 -1.07
CA GLU A 80 -0.15 -12.13 -2.14
C GLU A 80 0.43 -11.60 -3.45
N ARG A 81 0.05 -10.38 -3.82
CA ARG A 81 0.53 -9.76 -5.08
C ARG A 81 2.03 -9.48 -5.03
N LEU A 82 2.54 -9.01 -3.90
CA LEU A 82 3.97 -8.77 -3.73
C LEU A 82 4.77 -10.06 -3.84
N LEU A 83 4.29 -11.15 -3.25
CA LEU A 83 4.96 -12.46 -3.35
C LEU A 83 4.95 -13.02 -4.78
N ASN A 84 3.95 -12.71 -5.57
CA ASN A 84 3.85 -13.15 -6.96
C ASN A 84 4.58 -12.24 -7.95
N SER A 85 5.24 -11.21 -7.47
CA SER A 85 6.00 -10.27 -8.29
C SER A 85 7.49 -10.44 -8.06
N ASP A 86 8.29 -10.33 -9.12
CA ASP A 86 9.76 -10.41 -9.03
C ASP A 86 10.37 -9.02 -8.84
N GLU A 87 9.82 -8.02 -9.48
CA GLU A 87 10.26 -6.64 -9.46
C GLU A 87 9.15 -5.74 -8.93
N ILE A 88 9.47 -4.93 -7.94
CA ILE A 88 8.50 -4.09 -7.22
C ILE A 88 8.97 -2.63 -7.24
N TYR A 89 8.12 -1.74 -7.74
CA TYR A 89 8.35 -0.30 -7.69
C TYR A 89 7.47 0.33 -6.63
N LEU A 90 8.10 1.03 -5.68
CA LEU A 90 7.40 1.77 -4.63
C LEU A 90 7.56 3.27 -4.87
N LEU A 91 6.48 3.93 -5.22
CA LEU A 91 6.42 5.39 -5.34
C LEU A 91 5.83 5.95 -4.04
N VAL A 92 6.63 6.67 -3.28
CA VAL A 92 6.26 7.13 -1.94
C VAL A 92 6.14 8.65 -1.92
N GLY A 93 4.93 9.15 -1.69
CA GLY A 93 4.68 10.58 -1.55
C GLY A 93 5.21 11.12 -0.23
N THR A 94 6.09 12.11 -0.30
CA THR A 94 6.68 12.76 0.86
C THR A 94 6.51 14.27 0.85
N LYS A 95 5.90 14.81 -0.20
CA LYS A 95 5.69 16.26 -0.31
C LYS A 95 4.57 16.71 0.62
N ILE A 96 4.84 17.76 1.37
CA ILE A 96 3.86 18.44 2.20
C ILE A 96 3.09 19.42 1.31
N ASN A 97 1.75 19.27 1.29
CA ASN A 97 0.91 20.27 0.63
C ASN A 97 0.79 21.49 1.58
N PRO A 98 1.23 22.69 1.17
CA PRO A 98 1.14 23.89 2.02
C PRO A 98 -0.31 24.26 2.42
N ALA A 99 -1.30 23.78 1.69
CA ALA A 99 -2.72 24.00 2.01
C ALA A 99 -3.21 23.12 3.17
N HIS A 100 -2.49 22.07 3.53
CA HIS A 100 -2.80 21.20 4.66
C HIS A 100 -1.87 21.53 5.83
N HIS A 101 -2.29 22.46 6.68
CA HIS A 101 -1.57 22.86 7.89
C HIS A 101 -1.87 21.92 9.07
N GLU A 102 -1.78 20.61 8.86
CA GLU A 102 -1.93 19.66 9.96
C GLU A 102 -0.63 19.57 10.75
N PRO A 103 -0.67 19.80 12.08
CA PRO A 103 0.54 19.78 12.91
C PRO A 103 1.26 18.43 12.92
N ASP A 104 0.53 17.34 12.63
CA ASP A 104 1.03 15.97 12.67
C ASP A 104 1.61 15.47 11.34
N LEU A 105 1.58 16.28 10.29
CA LEU A 105 2.02 15.88 8.95
C LEU A 105 3.49 15.43 8.88
N PRO A 106 4.46 16.08 9.56
CA PRO A 106 5.84 15.59 9.60
C PRO A 106 5.96 14.21 10.26
N VAL A 107 5.17 13.94 11.29
CA VAL A 107 5.13 12.63 11.98
C VAL A 107 4.58 11.56 11.06
N GLU A 108 3.51 11.85 10.33
CA GLU A 108 2.93 10.92 9.36
C GLU A 108 3.91 10.54 8.24
N ILE A 109 4.65 11.50 7.74
CA ILE A 109 5.69 11.26 6.72
C ILE A 109 6.80 10.37 7.29
N ALA A 110 7.25 10.62 8.53
CA ALA A 110 8.25 9.80 9.20
C ALA A 110 7.77 8.36 9.40
N LEU A 111 6.51 8.18 9.81
CA LEU A 111 5.89 6.85 9.95
C LEU A 111 5.82 6.13 8.62
N ARG A 112 5.42 6.82 7.56
CA ARG A 112 5.37 6.28 6.20
C ARG A 112 6.72 5.78 5.73
N LYS A 113 7.77 6.59 5.90
CA LYS A 113 9.15 6.20 5.55
C LYS A 113 9.61 4.98 6.34
N SER A 114 9.30 4.92 7.64
CA SER A 114 9.64 3.79 8.49
C SER A 114 8.95 2.50 8.04
N VAL A 115 7.67 2.55 7.71
CA VAL A 115 6.90 1.40 7.20
C VAL A 115 7.46 0.91 5.88
N ILE A 116 7.75 1.82 4.95
CA ILE A 116 8.32 1.48 3.64
C ILE A 116 9.69 0.81 3.82
N LYS A 117 10.55 1.32 4.69
CA LYS A 117 11.85 0.71 4.98
C LYS A 117 11.72 -0.73 5.47
N ARG A 118 10.81 -0.98 6.40
CA ARG A 118 10.57 -2.35 6.92
C ARG A 118 9.99 -3.28 5.85
N LEU A 119 9.10 -2.78 5.01
CA LEU A 119 8.54 -3.53 3.89
C LEU A 119 9.64 -3.93 2.90
N VAL A 120 10.49 -3.00 2.52
CA VAL A 120 11.63 -3.25 1.62
C VAL A 120 12.56 -4.31 2.21
N GLU A 121 12.89 -4.20 3.50
CA GLU A 121 13.77 -5.17 4.17
C GLU A 121 13.22 -6.60 4.11
N VAL A 122 11.95 -6.81 4.37
CA VAL A 122 11.36 -8.15 4.31
C VAL A 122 11.30 -8.69 2.88
N LEU A 123 10.97 -7.85 1.91
CA LEU A 123 10.91 -8.25 0.50
C LEU A 123 12.28 -8.61 -0.05
N GLU A 124 13.30 -7.83 0.26
CA GLU A 124 14.66 -8.08 -0.23
C GLU A 124 15.34 -9.25 0.49
N LYS A 125 15.29 -9.27 1.83
CA LYS A 125 16.04 -10.23 2.64
C LYS A 125 15.37 -11.60 2.74
N LYS A 126 14.06 -11.64 2.93
CA LYS A 126 13.34 -12.90 3.09
C LYS A 126 12.93 -13.51 1.75
N TYR A 127 12.53 -12.69 0.79
CA TYR A 127 11.96 -13.14 -0.49
C TYR A 127 12.83 -12.86 -1.70
N MET A 128 13.98 -12.24 -1.53
CA MET A 128 14.94 -11.94 -2.60
C MET A 128 14.31 -11.16 -3.77
N LYS A 129 13.36 -10.29 -3.47
CA LYS A 129 12.71 -9.46 -4.48
C LYS A 129 13.60 -8.27 -4.86
N GLU A 130 13.48 -7.81 -6.09
CA GLU A 130 14.06 -6.54 -6.53
C GLU A 130 13.08 -5.40 -6.23
N VAL A 131 13.47 -4.51 -5.32
CA VAL A 131 12.61 -3.41 -4.88
C VAL A 131 13.28 -2.07 -5.19
N ILE A 132 12.59 -1.23 -5.92
CA ILE A 132 13.03 0.12 -6.28
C ILE A 132 12.10 1.10 -5.58
N VAL A 133 12.67 1.99 -4.77
CA VAL A 133 11.90 2.99 -4.02
C VAL A 133 12.23 4.39 -4.55
N GLU A 134 11.20 5.14 -4.87
CA GLU A 134 11.31 6.54 -5.26
C GLU A 134 10.45 7.39 -4.32
N TYR A 135 11.06 8.37 -3.68
CA TYR A 135 10.38 9.35 -2.84
C TYR A 135 10.04 10.60 -3.66
N LEU A 136 8.77 10.94 -3.68
CA LEU A 136 8.27 12.07 -4.47
C LEU A 136 8.03 13.32 -3.63
#